data_5600f9ed9c307648792b2d50fbcda62b
#
_entry.id   5600f9ed9c307648792b2d50fbcda62b
#
_cell.length_a   1.000
_cell.length_b   1.000
_cell.length_c   1.000
_cell.angle_alpha   90.00
_cell.angle_beta   90.00
_cell.angle_gamma   90.00
#
_symmetry.space_group_name_H-M   'P 1'
#
loop_
_entity.id
_entity.type
_entity.pdbx_description
1 polymer ?
#
loop_
_entity_poly.entity_id
_entity_poly.type
_entity_poly.pdbx_seq_one_letter_code
_entity_poly.pdbx_strand_id
1 'polypeptide(L)'
;KEVYRLLKYGAKISEEAGEAPKTVFFINFENPAENDFAIAEEVTVVGNNTKRPDLVVYVNGIALAVIELKRSSISVSEGIRQNLTNQTAHFIEKFFTTIQFCMAGNDSEGLRYGTLLTPEKHYYEWQDDGFGEFPEERNETDVLIEEKSKAIEHPLDKQLYAIFYKKRFLDLIHN
;
A
#
# COMPACT_ATOMS: atom_id res chain seq x y z
N LYS A 1 12.91 9.89 -2.02
CA LYS A 1 12.85 10.87 -0.88
C LYS A 1 11.97 12.07 -1.18
N GLU A 2 12.04 12.67 -2.39
CA GLU A 2 11.26 13.87 -2.73
C GLU A 2 9.75 13.56 -2.81
N VAL A 3 9.36 12.51 -3.52
CA VAL A 3 7.96 12.08 -3.64
C VAL A 3 7.36 11.77 -2.27
N TYR A 4 8.08 11.04 -1.42
CA TYR A 4 7.62 10.77 -0.05
C TYR A 4 7.37 12.07 0.75
N ARG A 5 8.24 13.08 0.61
CA ARG A 5 8.02 14.39 1.24
C ARG A 5 6.77 15.09 0.73
N LEU A 6 6.50 15.01 -0.57
CA LEU A 6 5.28 15.56 -1.16
C LEU A 6 4.03 14.84 -0.65
N LEU A 7 4.07 13.51 -0.56
CA LEU A 7 2.95 12.74 -0.01
C LEU A 7 2.68 13.11 1.45
N LYS A 8 3.74 13.23 2.27
CA LYS A 8 3.63 13.48 3.72
C LYS A 8 3.28 14.94 4.05
N TYR A 9 3.90 15.90 3.37
CA TYR A 9 3.84 17.32 3.73
C TYR A 9 3.10 18.19 2.71
N GLY A 10 2.61 17.61 1.63
CA GLY A 10 1.96 18.34 0.55
C GLY A 10 2.94 19.15 -0.32
N ALA A 11 2.37 19.85 -1.30
CA ALA A 11 3.06 20.75 -2.18
C ALA A 11 2.69 22.21 -1.87
N LYS A 12 3.68 23.12 -1.93
CA LYS A 12 3.43 24.57 -1.85
C LYS A 12 3.14 25.10 -3.25
N ILE A 13 1.97 25.69 -3.43
CA ILE A 13 1.49 26.24 -4.70
C ILE A 13 1.12 27.71 -4.50
N SER A 14 1.62 28.60 -5.36
CA SER A 14 1.16 29.98 -5.47
C SER A 14 0.25 30.09 -6.68
N GLU A 15 -0.98 30.58 -6.50
CA GLU A 15 -1.97 30.74 -7.56
C GLU A 15 -1.65 31.96 -8.44
N GLU A 16 -1.12 33.03 -7.81
CA GLU A 16 -0.72 34.25 -8.52
C GLU A 16 0.68 34.70 -8.10
N ALA A 17 1.33 35.46 -9.00
CA ALA A 17 2.64 36.05 -8.72
C ALA A 17 2.52 37.09 -7.61
N GLY A 18 3.18 36.84 -6.47
CA GLY A 18 3.19 37.71 -5.30
C GLY A 18 2.27 37.28 -4.15
N GLU A 19 1.48 36.23 -4.32
CA GLU A 19 0.72 35.63 -3.23
C GLU A 19 1.57 34.67 -2.37
N ALA A 20 1.22 34.59 -1.09
CA ALA A 20 1.84 33.62 -0.21
C ALA A 20 1.45 32.19 -0.64
N PRO A 21 2.41 31.26 -0.76
CA PRO A 21 2.13 29.89 -1.18
C PRO A 21 1.21 29.20 -0.18
N LYS A 22 0.19 28.50 -0.70
CA LYS A 22 -0.68 27.60 0.07
C LYS A 22 -0.14 26.17 0.00
N THR A 23 -0.31 25.42 1.08
CA THR A 23 0.00 23.98 1.07
C THR A 23 -1.22 23.19 0.58
N VAL A 24 -1.00 22.38 -0.45
CA VAL A 24 -2.00 21.43 -0.97
C VAL A 24 -1.56 20.03 -0.54
N PHE A 25 -2.41 19.36 0.23
CA PHE A 25 -2.17 17.98 0.66
C PHE A 25 -2.78 17.01 -0.34
N PHE A 26 -2.04 15.96 -0.69
CA PHE A 26 -2.51 14.90 -1.58
C PHE A 26 -3.28 13.81 -0.83
N ILE A 27 -2.98 13.65 0.45
CA ILE A 27 -3.57 12.66 1.36
C ILE A 27 -3.96 13.38 2.65
N ASN A 28 -5.18 13.14 3.12
CA ASN A 28 -5.63 13.60 4.43
C ASN A 28 -5.28 12.53 5.47
N PHE A 29 -4.17 12.70 6.18
CA PHE A 29 -3.74 11.79 7.24
C PHE A 29 -4.50 12.00 8.55
N GLU A 30 -5.02 13.22 8.80
CA GLU A 30 -5.76 13.54 10.02
C GLU A 30 -7.16 12.92 9.98
N ASN A 31 -7.80 12.92 8.81
CA ASN A 31 -9.11 12.32 8.61
C ASN A 31 -9.07 11.27 7.47
N PRO A 32 -8.69 10.03 7.77
CA PRO A 32 -8.57 8.97 6.77
C PRO A 32 -9.83 8.71 5.95
N ALA A 33 -11.03 8.96 6.53
CA ALA A 33 -12.31 8.74 5.86
C ALA A 33 -12.58 9.71 4.70
N GLU A 34 -11.91 10.85 4.66
CA GLU A 34 -12.05 11.84 3.58
C GLU A 34 -11.24 11.48 2.32
N ASN A 35 -10.40 10.45 2.39
CA ASN A 35 -9.67 9.99 1.21
C ASN A 35 -10.49 8.97 0.42
N ASP A 36 -10.30 8.98 -0.89
CA ASP A 36 -10.78 7.95 -1.80
C ASP A 36 -9.79 6.77 -1.85
N PHE A 37 -10.24 5.58 -1.43
CA PHE A 37 -9.46 4.35 -1.45
C PHE A 37 -9.95 3.43 -2.55
N ALA A 38 -9.04 2.94 -3.38
CA ALA A 38 -9.34 2.00 -4.45
C ALA A 38 -8.31 0.88 -4.53
N ILE A 39 -8.76 -0.30 -4.96
CA ILE A 39 -7.91 -1.43 -5.32
C ILE A 39 -8.21 -1.76 -6.79
N ALA A 40 -7.16 -1.92 -7.57
CA ALA A 40 -7.27 -2.35 -8.96
C ALA A 40 -6.49 -3.65 -9.17
N GLU A 41 -7.13 -4.59 -9.87
CA GLU A 41 -6.56 -5.88 -10.23
C GLU A 41 -5.91 -5.83 -11.61
N GLU A 42 -4.79 -6.53 -11.76
CA GLU A 42 -4.12 -6.75 -13.04
C GLU A 42 -3.88 -5.47 -13.86
N VAL A 43 -3.43 -4.41 -13.19
CA VAL A 43 -3.18 -3.10 -13.82
C VAL A 43 -2.05 -3.22 -14.84
N THR A 44 -2.36 -2.99 -16.11
CA THR A 44 -1.33 -2.96 -17.16
C THR A 44 -0.51 -1.68 -17.08
N VAL A 45 0.76 -1.80 -16.73
CA VAL A 45 1.72 -0.69 -16.64
C VAL A 45 2.70 -0.78 -17.79
N VAL A 46 2.74 0.27 -18.59
CA VAL A 46 3.66 0.39 -19.74
C VAL A 46 4.92 1.14 -19.29
N GLY A 47 6.05 0.45 -19.34
CA GLY A 47 7.38 0.99 -19.09
C GLY A 47 8.31 0.65 -20.25
N ASN A 48 9.59 0.42 -19.98
CA ASN A 48 10.50 -0.11 -20.99
C ASN A 48 10.09 -1.52 -21.43
N ASN A 49 9.57 -2.32 -20.50
CA ASN A 49 8.80 -3.52 -20.78
C ASN A 49 7.50 -3.46 -19.98
N THR A 50 6.39 -3.89 -20.59
CA THR A 50 5.09 -3.90 -19.94
C THR A 50 5.03 -4.95 -18.83
N LYS A 51 4.46 -4.58 -17.69
CA LYS A 51 4.19 -5.47 -16.56
C LYS A 51 2.75 -5.31 -16.09
N ARG A 52 2.26 -6.31 -15.38
CA ARG A 52 0.91 -6.33 -14.86
C ARG A 52 0.94 -6.85 -13.41
N PRO A 53 1.15 -5.95 -12.43
CA PRO A 53 1.00 -6.28 -11.01
C PRO A 53 -0.38 -6.87 -10.71
N ASP A 54 -0.43 -7.86 -9.81
CA ASP A 54 -1.69 -8.54 -9.48
C ASP A 54 -2.68 -7.58 -8.82
N LEU A 55 -2.24 -6.81 -7.80
CA LEU A 55 -3.05 -5.81 -7.14
C LEU A 55 -2.28 -4.49 -6.94
N VAL A 56 -2.96 -3.38 -7.13
CA VAL A 56 -2.45 -2.03 -6.83
C VAL A 56 -3.44 -1.29 -5.95
N VAL A 57 -2.95 -0.74 -4.84
CA VAL A 57 -3.75 0.05 -3.89
C VAL A 57 -3.52 1.53 -4.13
N TYR A 58 -4.60 2.25 -4.27
CA TYR A 58 -4.62 3.69 -4.53
C TYR A 58 -5.26 4.45 -3.37
N VAL A 59 -4.73 5.65 -3.11
CA VAL A 59 -5.38 6.66 -2.26
C VAL A 59 -5.42 7.96 -3.04
N ASN A 60 -6.60 8.52 -3.21
CA ASN A 60 -6.84 9.72 -4.01
C ASN A 60 -6.25 9.63 -5.44
N GLY A 61 -6.32 8.43 -6.04
CA GLY A 61 -5.76 8.16 -7.36
C GLY A 61 -4.24 7.96 -7.41
N ILE A 62 -3.53 8.03 -6.29
CA ILE A 62 -2.09 7.82 -6.19
C ILE A 62 -1.83 6.37 -5.80
N ALA A 63 -1.05 5.64 -6.62
CA ALA A 63 -0.65 4.27 -6.32
C ALA A 63 0.35 4.25 -5.14
N LEU A 64 0.00 3.59 -4.04
CA LEU A 64 0.79 3.57 -2.81
C LEU A 64 1.30 2.19 -2.42
N ALA A 65 0.62 1.11 -2.84
CA ALA A 65 1.08 -0.25 -2.58
C ALA A 65 0.87 -1.14 -3.80
N VAL A 66 1.75 -2.12 -3.94
CA VAL A 66 1.70 -3.19 -4.93
C VAL A 66 1.76 -4.53 -4.22
N ILE A 67 0.91 -5.47 -4.62
CA ILE A 67 0.87 -6.81 -4.06
C ILE A 67 0.98 -7.83 -5.20
N GLU A 68 1.93 -8.75 -5.09
CA GLU A 68 2.05 -9.92 -5.96
C GLU A 68 1.53 -11.15 -5.22
N LEU A 69 0.54 -11.81 -5.80
CA LEU A 69 -0.08 -12.99 -5.22
C LEU A 69 0.49 -14.27 -5.84
N LYS A 70 0.69 -15.27 -5.02
CA LYS A 70 1.16 -16.59 -5.47
C LYS A 70 0.21 -17.68 -5.00
N ARG A 71 0.12 -18.75 -5.78
CA ARG A 71 -0.59 -19.95 -5.34
C ARG A 71 0.10 -20.53 -4.10
N SER A 72 -0.64 -21.18 -3.23
CA SER A 72 -0.15 -21.80 -1.98
C SER A 72 1.02 -22.78 -2.18
N SER A 73 1.15 -23.35 -3.40
CA SER A 73 2.24 -24.25 -3.80
C SER A 73 3.53 -23.53 -4.26
N ILE A 74 3.50 -22.22 -4.38
CA ILE A 74 4.61 -21.38 -4.83
C ILE A 74 5.05 -20.47 -3.68
N SER A 75 6.35 -20.46 -3.39
CA SER A 75 6.86 -19.61 -2.31
C SER A 75 6.59 -18.12 -2.55
N VAL A 76 6.23 -17.39 -1.50
CA VAL A 76 6.08 -15.93 -1.50
C VAL A 76 7.33 -15.22 -1.99
N SER A 77 8.51 -15.82 -1.80
CA SER A 77 9.77 -15.31 -2.34
C SER A 77 9.75 -15.05 -3.84
N GLU A 78 9.01 -15.83 -4.62
CA GLU A 78 8.87 -15.59 -6.06
C GLU A 78 8.10 -14.29 -6.33
N GLY A 79 7.07 -13.97 -5.54
CA GLY A 79 6.37 -12.68 -5.62
C GLY A 79 7.27 -11.52 -5.24
N ILE A 80 8.09 -11.67 -4.21
CA ILE A 80 9.08 -10.66 -3.80
C ILE A 80 10.08 -10.40 -4.94
N ARG A 81 10.64 -11.44 -5.55
CA ARG A 81 11.57 -11.33 -6.69
C ARG A 81 10.91 -10.68 -7.90
N GLN A 82 9.64 -11.00 -8.16
CA GLN A 82 8.87 -10.35 -9.21
C GLN A 82 8.73 -8.85 -8.96
N ASN A 83 8.37 -8.43 -7.74
CA ASN A 83 8.33 -7.04 -7.34
C ASN A 83 9.69 -6.34 -7.53
N LEU A 84 10.79 -6.95 -7.06
CA LEU A 84 12.13 -6.40 -7.22
C LEU A 84 12.54 -6.24 -8.69
N THR A 85 12.19 -7.22 -9.52
CA THR A 85 12.43 -7.17 -10.96
C THR A 85 11.66 -6.03 -11.61
N ASN A 86 10.37 -5.84 -11.25
CA ASN A 86 9.51 -4.80 -11.78
C ASN A 86 10.01 -3.39 -11.45
N GLN A 87 10.72 -3.21 -10.33
CA GLN A 87 11.31 -1.94 -9.89
C GLN A 87 12.55 -1.51 -10.69
N THR A 88 13.07 -2.36 -11.59
CA THR A 88 14.27 -2.04 -12.37
C THR A 88 13.95 -1.16 -13.57
N ALA A 89 14.96 -0.40 -14.03
CA ALA A 89 14.87 0.44 -15.24
C ALA A 89 14.50 -0.36 -16.50
N HIS A 90 14.76 -1.67 -16.51
CA HIS A 90 14.39 -2.54 -17.62
C HIS A 90 12.89 -2.77 -17.73
N PHE A 91 12.12 -2.57 -16.65
CA PHE A 91 10.67 -2.81 -16.60
C PHE A 91 9.88 -1.53 -16.33
N ILE A 92 9.26 -1.41 -15.16
CA ILE A 92 8.30 -0.35 -14.85
C ILE A 92 8.74 0.53 -13.68
N GLU A 93 10.05 0.80 -13.57
CA GLU A 93 10.66 1.58 -12.49
C GLU A 93 9.89 2.86 -12.13
N LYS A 94 9.45 3.61 -13.16
CA LYS A 94 8.74 4.89 -12.95
C LYS A 94 7.40 4.73 -12.24
N PHE A 95 6.73 3.59 -12.41
CA PHE A 95 5.48 3.29 -11.71
C PHE A 95 5.70 3.22 -10.20
N PHE A 96 6.87 2.74 -9.77
CA PHE A 96 7.20 2.62 -8.35
C PHE A 96 7.55 3.95 -7.67
N THR A 97 7.52 5.07 -8.37
CA THR A 97 7.91 6.38 -7.83
C THR A 97 7.04 6.81 -6.64
N THR A 98 5.76 6.46 -6.64
CA THR A 98 4.81 6.77 -5.56
C THR A 98 4.59 5.60 -4.60
N ILE A 99 4.97 4.38 -4.98
CA ILE A 99 4.77 3.17 -4.17
C ILE A 99 5.56 3.28 -2.87
N GLN A 100 4.87 3.04 -1.76
CA GLN A 100 5.44 3.02 -0.41
C GLN A 100 5.62 1.59 0.09
N PHE A 101 4.72 0.67 -0.32
CA PHE A 101 4.79 -0.73 0.05
C PHE A 101 4.85 -1.65 -1.16
N CYS A 102 5.83 -2.56 -1.15
CA CYS A 102 5.94 -3.68 -2.06
C CYS A 102 5.64 -4.95 -1.28
N MET A 103 4.58 -5.66 -1.64
CA MET A 103 4.08 -6.80 -0.89
C MET A 103 4.00 -8.04 -1.78
N ALA A 104 4.12 -9.20 -1.15
CA ALA A 104 3.82 -10.48 -1.77
C ALA A 104 3.17 -11.41 -0.75
N GLY A 105 2.28 -12.29 -1.21
CA GLY A 105 1.58 -13.20 -0.31
C GLY A 105 1.00 -14.42 -0.98
N ASN A 106 0.73 -15.42 -0.16
CA ASN A 106 -0.09 -16.59 -0.48
C ASN A 106 -0.78 -17.12 0.79
N ASP A 107 -1.73 -18.05 0.62
CA ASP A 107 -2.52 -18.58 1.74
C ASP A 107 -1.70 -19.45 2.72
N SER A 108 -0.54 -19.96 2.30
CA SER A 108 0.28 -20.85 3.15
C SER A 108 1.33 -20.10 3.95
N GLU A 109 1.95 -19.05 3.37
CA GLU A 109 3.06 -18.32 3.98
C GLU A 109 2.64 -16.92 4.47
N GLY A 110 1.38 -16.51 4.22
CA GLY A 110 0.85 -15.20 4.56
C GLY A 110 1.46 -14.06 3.76
N LEU A 111 1.45 -12.85 4.34
CA LEU A 111 1.87 -11.60 3.71
C LEU A 111 3.29 -11.23 4.12
N ARG A 112 4.10 -10.90 3.13
CA ARG A 112 5.43 -10.30 3.30
C ARG A 112 5.41 -8.90 2.71
N TYR A 113 6.07 -7.96 3.37
CA TYR A 113 6.14 -6.58 2.92
C TYR A 113 7.54 -5.99 3.04
N GLY A 114 7.83 -5.06 2.18
CA GLY A 114 9.00 -4.21 2.18
C GLY A 114 8.66 -2.87 1.54
N THR A 115 9.63 -1.98 1.54
CA THR A 115 9.56 -0.71 0.82
C THR A 115 10.31 -0.80 -0.51
N LEU A 116 10.37 0.29 -1.25
CA LEU A 116 11.09 0.37 -2.51
C LEU A 116 12.55 -0.12 -2.36
N LEU A 117 12.96 -1.03 -3.25
CA LEU A 117 14.30 -1.62 -3.32
C LEU A 117 14.75 -2.38 -2.05
N THR A 118 13.84 -2.72 -1.14
CA THR A 118 14.17 -3.59 -0.01
C THR A 118 14.64 -4.96 -0.52
N PRO A 119 15.86 -5.43 -0.17
CA PRO A 119 16.31 -6.76 -0.56
C PRO A 119 15.39 -7.87 -0.02
N GLU A 120 15.24 -8.97 -0.78
CA GLU A 120 14.36 -10.09 -0.43
C GLU A 120 14.50 -10.54 1.03
N LYS A 121 15.72 -10.71 1.51
CA LYS A 121 16.02 -11.16 2.88
C LYS A 121 15.57 -10.19 3.99
N HIS A 122 15.17 -9.00 3.65
CA HIS A 122 14.69 -7.96 4.56
C HIS A 122 13.20 -7.66 4.41
N TYR A 123 12.46 -8.49 3.66
CA TYR A 123 11.01 -8.44 3.71
C TYR A 123 10.53 -9.02 5.04
N TYR A 124 9.64 -8.29 5.70
CA TYR A 124 9.06 -8.68 6.98
C TYR A 124 7.75 -9.43 6.78
N GLU A 125 7.50 -10.37 7.65
CA GLU A 125 6.18 -10.98 7.78
C GLU A 125 5.24 -10.02 8.52
N TRP A 126 4.05 -9.85 7.97
CA TRP A 126 3.01 -9.16 8.70
C TRP A 126 2.46 -10.10 9.78
N GLN A 127 2.71 -9.78 11.05
CA GLN A 127 2.37 -10.65 12.17
C GLN A 127 1.06 -10.28 12.87
N ASP A 128 0.57 -9.04 12.66
CA ASP A 128 -0.67 -8.59 13.26
C ASP A 128 -1.85 -9.04 12.37
N ASP A 129 -2.66 -9.95 12.91
CA ASP A 129 -3.89 -10.45 12.29
C ASP A 129 -5.15 -9.80 12.90
N GLY A 130 -4.98 -8.86 13.82
CA GLY A 130 -6.04 -8.14 14.51
C GLY A 130 -6.17 -6.69 14.11
N PHE A 131 -7.28 -6.07 14.51
CA PHE A 131 -7.52 -4.65 14.36
C PHE A 131 -6.85 -3.80 15.44
N GLY A 132 -5.88 -4.37 16.18
CA GLY A 132 -5.08 -3.68 17.16
C GLY A 132 -5.87 -2.82 18.16
N GLU A 133 -5.17 -2.18 19.05
CA GLU A 133 -5.72 -1.17 19.95
C GLU A 133 -5.96 0.14 19.17
N PHE A 134 -7.08 0.25 18.45
CA PHE A 134 -7.66 1.53 18.03
C PHE A 134 -8.94 1.78 18.85
N PRO A 135 -8.82 2.13 20.15
CA PRO A 135 -9.95 2.02 21.06
C PRO A 135 -10.94 3.18 21.02
N GLU A 136 -10.60 4.33 20.52
CA GLU A 136 -11.33 5.54 20.93
C GLU A 136 -12.33 6.11 19.92
N GLU A 137 -12.30 5.69 18.64
CA GLU A 137 -13.21 6.22 17.62
C GLU A 137 -13.65 5.15 16.60
N ARG A 138 -14.23 4.05 17.09
CA ARG A 138 -14.80 3.03 16.20
C ARG A 138 -16.17 3.48 15.71
N ASN A 139 -16.33 3.57 14.39
CA ASN A 139 -17.65 3.73 13.77
C ASN A 139 -18.28 2.34 13.51
N GLU A 140 -19.57 2.34 13.15
CA GLU A 140 -20.31 1.09 12.87
C GLU A 140 -19.65 0.25 11.75
N THR A 141 -18.99 0.91 10.78
CA THR A 141 -18.27 0.23 9.69
C THR A 141 -17.06 -0.52 10.21
N ASP A 142 -16.32 0.03 11.17
CA ASP A 142 -15.14 -0.60 11.77
C ASP A 142 -15.54 -1.87 12.56
N VAL A 143 -16.66 -1.83 13.26
CA VAL A 143 -17.22 -2.99 13.97
C VAL A 143 -17.61 -4.09 12.99
N LEU A 144 -18.28 -3.73 11.89
CA LEU A 144 -18.66 -4.70 10.84
C LEU A 144 -17.45 -5.33 10.14
N ILE A 145 -16.38 -4.54 9.94
CA ILE A 145 -15.13 -5.03 9.36
C ILE A 145 -14.46 -6.02 10.34
N GLU A 146 -14.40 -5.70 11.62
CA GLU A 146 -13.85 -6.59 12.64
C GLU A 146 -14.64 -7.89 12.76
N GLU A 147 -15.97 -7.84 12.76
CA GLU A 147 -16.81 -9.04 12.79
C GLU A 147 -16.60 -9.91 11.55
N LYS A 148 -16.50 -9.30 10.37
CA LYS A 148 -16.19 -10.03 9.13
C LYS A 148 -14.79 -10.65 9.18
N SER A 149 -13.79 -9.95 9.72
CA SER A 149 -12.43 -10.45 9.82
C SER A 149 -12.32 -11.69 10.72
N LYS A 150 -13.15 -11.78 11.77
CA LYS A 150 -13.22 -12.96 12.65
C LYS A 150 -13.71 -14.21 11.92
N ALA A 151 -14.47 -14.05 10.84
CA ALA A 151 -14.96 -15.14 10.01
C ALA A 151 -13.96 -15.55 8.90
N ILE A 152 -12.86 -14.83 8.74
CA ILE A 152 -11.83 -15.13 7.73
C ILE A 152 -10.95 -16.26 8.25
N GLU A 153 -10.80 -17.33 7.48
CA GLU A 153 -10.01 -18.50 7.86
C GLU A 153 -8.54 -18.37 7.44
N HIS A 154 -8.28 -17.76 6.28
CA HIS A 154 -6.95 -17.71 5.70
C HIS A 154 -6.05 -16.62 6.29
N PRO A 155 -4.81 -16.94 6.68
CA PRO A 155 -3.87 -15.99 7.27
C PRO A 155 -3.62 -14.77 6.38
N LEU A 156 -3.48 -14.97 5.07
CA LEU A 156 -3.27 -13.89 4.11
C LEU A 156 -4.40 -12.87 4.14
N ASP A 157 -5.65 -13.33 4.13
CA ASP A 157 -6.82 -12.45 4.13
C ASP A 157 -6.90 -11.64 5.42
N LYS A 158 -6.65 -12.26 6.59
CA LYS A 158 -6.57 -11.55 7.88
C LYS A 158 -5.52 -10.45 7.86
N GLN A 159 -4.34 -10.77 7.36
CA GLN A 159 -3.22 -9.85 7.29
C GLN A 159 -3.50 -8.69 6.32
N LEU A 160 -4.14 -8.96 5.18
CA LEU A 160 -4.58 -7.92 4.24
C LEU A 160 -5.62 -7.00 4.88
N TYR A 161 -6.63 -7.55 5.55
CA TYR A 161 -7.60 -6.74 6.29
C TYR A 161 -6.93 -5.87 7.35
N ALA A 162 -6.00 -6.42 8.11
CA ALA A 162 -5.31 -5.71 9.17
C ALA A 162 -4.47 -4.55 8.62
N ILE A 163 -3.65 -4.77 7.59
CA ILE A 163 -2.76 -3.74 7.06
C ILE A 163 -3.50 -2.65 6.30
N PHE A 164 -4.58 -3.02 5.55
CA PHE A 164 -5.34 -2.07 4.75
C PHE A 164 -6.54 -1.45 5.46
N TYR A 165 -6.65 -1.63 6.77
CA TYR A 165 -7.51 -0.76 7.55
C TYR A 165 -7.09 0.70 7.35
N LYS A 166 -7.99 1.55 6.86
CA LYS A 166 -7.66 2.88 6.31
C LYS A 166 -6.73 3.71 7.18
N LYS A 167 -7.07 3.84 8.47
CA LYS A 167 -6.26 4.59 9.44
C LYS A 167 -4.87 3.99 9.57
N ARG A 168 -4.78 2.68 9.80
CA ARG A 168 -3.49 1.97 9.95
C ARG A 168 -2.63 2.10 8.70
N PHE A 169 -3.22 1.90 7.52
CA PHE A 169 -2.48 2.00 6.26
C PHE A 169 -1.88 3.40 6.08
N LEU A 170 -2.66 4.44 6.37
CA LEU A 170 -2.16 5.83 6.29
C LEU A 170 -1.13 6.12 7.38
N ASP A 171 -1.29 5.62 8.60
CA ASP A 171 -0.31 5.78 9.69
C ASP A 171 1.03 5.15 9.32
N LEU A 172 1.02 3.96 8.70
CA LEU A 172 2.23 3.29 8.21
C LEU A 172 2.94 4.06 7.09
N ILE A 173 2.22 4.84 6.29
CA ILE A 173 2.80 5.70 5.25
C ILE A 173 3.33 7.00 5.85
N HIS A 174 2.62 7.53 6.85
CA HIS A 174 2.95 8.82 7.46
C HIS A 174 4.17 8.74 8.39
N ASN A 175 4.39 7.63 9.10
CA ASN A 175 5.46 7.44 10.09
C ASN A 175 6.66 6.69 9.54
#